data_4cd9eff33be521070def8541f1ff8238
#
_entry.id   4cd9eff33be521070def8541f1ff8238
#
_cell.length_a   1.000
_cell.length_b   1.000
_cell.length_c   1.000
_cell.angle_alpha   90.00
_cell.angle_beta   90.00
_cell.angle_gamma   90.00
#
_symmetry.space_group_name_H-M   'P 1'
#
loop_
_entity.id
_entity.type
_entity.pdbx_description
1 polymer ?
#
loop_
_entity_poly.entity_id
_entity_poly.type
_entity_poly.pdbx_seq_one_letter_code
_entity_poly.pdbx_strand_id
1 'polypeptide(L)'
;IEPLSEKAPILSRPTSEPKYLSEIKNYKFELKSSVQELFIQMLQNENINNKAFIYDQFDSSVQTNTIKADGRLGASVIRIKENGASVAMAIECNSRLNYVNPKIGAALAVASAGRKVACTGAKPLAISDCLNYGNPQNPEVMWQFAQGCEGIKEACKELNTPVVSGNVSLYNETEGVSIYPSPTIVSVGVLEDANKTLKASFEKENLSVYLLGESLGEFSGSMVMKIQDKKVSGSLKELDYKAELALW
;
A
#
# COMPACT_ATOMS: atom_id res chain seq x y z
N ILE A 1 15.03 -14.17 29.61
CA ILE A 1 13.97 -13.98 28.60
C ILE A 1 13.49 -15.35 28.07
N GLU A 2 14.41 -16.24 27.69
CA GLU A 2 14.10 -17.55 27.11
C GLU A 2 13.09 -18.40 27.90
N PRO A 3 13.20 -18.56 29.24
CA PRO A 3 12.20 -19.29 30.01
C PRO A 3 10.80 -18.65 30.05
N LEU A 4 10.71 -17.34 29.80
CA LEU A 4 9.44 -16.64 29.73
C LEU A 4 8.78 -16.85 28.36
N SER A 5 9.59 -16.91 27.29
CA SER A 5 9.11 -17.20 25.93
C SER A 5 8.58 -18.64 25.81
N GLU A 6 9.30 -19.60 26.40
CA GLU A 6 8.90 -21.02 26.39
C GLU A 6 7.59 -21.28 27.13
N LYS A 7 7.30 -20.48 28.17
CA LYS A 7 6.08 -20.57 28.97
C LYS A 7 4.98 -19.61 28.53
N ALA A 8 5.21 -18.86 27.47
CA ALA A 8 4.19 -17.94 26.97
C ALA A 8 2.94 -18.69 26.49
N PRO A 9 1.74 -18.18 26.78
CA PRO A 9 0.52 -18.85 26.36
C PRO A 9 0.40 -18.81 24.83
N ILE A 10 0.10 -19.98 24.26
CA ILE A 10 -0.26 -20.08 22.84
C ILE A 10 -1.76 -19.84 22.73
N LEU A 11 -2.14 -18.70 22.14
CA LEU A 11 -3.53 -18.34 21.96
C LEU A 11 -4.04 -18.86 20.62
N SER A 12 -5.09 -19.69 20.64
CA SER A 12 -5.86 -20.05 19.45
C SER A 12 -7.14 -19.22 19.44
N ARG A 13 -7.30 -18.42 18.38
CA ARG A 13 -8.48 -17.56 18.23
C ARG A 13 -9.36 -18.08 17.10
N PRO A 14 -10.69 -18.15 17.29
CA PRO A 14 -11.60 -18.55 16.23
C PRO A 14 -11.59 -17.51 15.11
N THR A 15 -11.80 -17.97 13.89
CA THR A 15 -11.93 -17.13 12.68
C THR A 15 -13.22 -17.46 11.97
N SER A 16 -13.90 -16.44 11.45
CA SER A 16 -15.05 -16.60 10.58
C SER A 16 -15.06 -15.51 9.51
N GLU A 17 -15.40 -15.87 8.29
CA GLU A 17 -15.53 -14.89 7.21
C GLU A 17 -16.60 -13.86 7.54
N PRO A 18 -16.30 -12.54 7.41
CA PRO A 18 -17.27 -11.48 7.69
C PRO A 18 -18.49 -11.57 6.79
N LYS A 19 -19.68 -11.48 7.38
CA LYS A 19 -20.95 -11.56 6.63
C LYS A 19 -21.10 -10.47 5.58
N TYR A 20 -20.61 -9.25 5.86
CA TYR A 20 -20.69 -8.13 4.94
C TYR A 20 -20.02 -8.39 3.58
N LEU A 21 -19.04 -9.30 3.49
CA LEU A 21 -18.36 -9.61 2.22
C LEU A 21 -19.32 -10.17 1.18
N SER A 22 -20.28 -10.99 1.59
CA SER A 22 -21.32 -11.50 0.69
C SER A 22 -22.24 -10.41 0.15
N GLU A 23 -22.48 -9.37 0.97
CA GLU A 23 -23.35 -8.24 0.62
C GLU A 23 -22.70 -7.27 -0.35
N ILE A 24 -21.40 -7.02 -0.17
CA ILE A 24 -20.65 -6.05 -1.00
C ILE A 24 -20.15 -6.62 -2.32
N LYS A 25 -19.93 -7.93 -2.42
CA LYS A 25 -19.27 -8.60 -3.56
C LYS A 25 -19.96 -8.35 -4.88
N ASN A 26 -21.27 -8.31 -4.90
CA ASN A 26 -22.07 -8.20 -6.12
C ASN A 26 -22.51 -6.76 -6.44
N TYR A 27 -21.98 -5.78 -5.73
CA TYR A 27 -22.31 -4.38 -5.98
C TYR A 27 -21.79 -3.94 -7.36
N LYS A 28 -22.69 -3.49 -8.23
CA LYS A 28 -22.34 -2.91 -9.52
C LYS A 28 -22.22 -1.40 -9.38
N PHE A 29 -21.04 -0.89 -9.70
CA PHE A 29 -20.79 0.53 -9.76
C PHE A 29 -21.21 1.08 -11.14
N GLU A 30 -21.94 2.19 -11.13
CA GLU A 30 -22.30 2.94 -12.34
C GLU A 30 -21.85 4.38 -12.16
N LEU A 31 -21.17 4.94 -13.16
CA LEU A 31 -20.74 6.33 -13.14
C LEU A 31 -21.95 7.25 -13.30
N LYS A 32 -22.19 8.11 -12.30
CA LYS A 32 -23.37 8.99 -12.24
C LYS A 32 -23.08 10.44 -12.63
N SER A 33 -21.81 10.82 -12.64
CA SER A 33 -21.35 12.17 -12.97
C SER A 33 -20.51 12.15 -14.23
N SER A 34 -20.34 13.27 -14.88
CA SER A 34 -19.36 13.39 -15.95
C SER A 34 -17.93 13.17 -15.40
N VAL A 35 -17.02 12.74 -16.26
CA VAL A 35 -15.62 12.53 -15.87
C VAL A 35 -14.99 13.82 -15.33
N GLN A 36 -15.33 14.97 -15.93
CA GLN A 36 -14.84 16.28 -15.51
C GLN A 36 -15.31 16.66 -14.11
N GLU A 37 -16.61 16.50 -13.82
CA GLU A 37 -17.17 16.78 -12.49
C GLU A 37 -16.55 15.87 -11.43
N LEU A 38 -16.44 14.58 -11.73
CA LEU A 38 -15.83 13.62 -10.83
C LEU A 38 -14.35 13.94 -10.57
N PHE A 39 -13.61 14.32 -11.61
CA PHE A 39 -12.20 14.71 -11.48
C PHE A 39 -12.03 15.90 -10.51
N ILE A 40 -12.88 16.92 -10.63
CA ILE A 40 -12.87 18.08 -9.72
C ILE A 40 -13.21 17.64 -8.29
N GLN A 41 -14.26 16.82 -8.10
CA GLN A 41 -14.63 16.28 -6.79
C GLN A 41 -13.50 15.46 -6.15
N MET A 42 -12.79 14.68 -6.95
CA MET A 42 -11.63 13.91 -6.47
C MET A 42 -10.50 14.83 -6.01
N LEU A 43 -10.14 15.85 -6.79
CA LEU A 43 -9.08 16.79 -6.41
C LEU A 43 -9.41 17.59 -5.13
N GLN A 44 -10.69 17.87 -4.91
CA GLN A 44 -11.18 18.57 -3.72
C GLN A 44 -11.27 17.65 -2.48
N ASN A 45 -11.22 16.33 -2.69
CA ASN A 45 -11.38 15.38 -1.59
C ASN A 45 -10.16 15.37 -0.68
N GLU A 46 -10.41 15.43 0.63
CA GLU A 46 -9.36 15.44 1.67
C GLU A 46 -8.40 14.25 1.61
N ASN A 47 -8.83 13.11 1.08
CA ASN A 47 -7.96 11.92 0.94
C ASN A 47 -7.05 11.98 -0.30
N ILE A 48 -7.32 12.87 -1.25
CA ILE A 48 -6.57 12.99 -2.52
C ILE A 48 -5.78 14.29 -2.60
N ASN A 49 -6.33 15.39 -2.08
CA ASN A 49 -5.71 16.69 -2.16
C ASN A 49 -4.27 16.71 -1.57
N ASN A 50 -3.54 17.75 -1.90
CA ASN A 50 -2.16 17.92 -1.45
C ASN A 50 -2.05 17.97 0.09
N LYS A 51 -1.09 17.23 0.64
CA LYS A 51 -0.79 17.16 2.09
C LYS A 51 0.46 17.99 2.48
N ALA A 52 0.89 18.94 1.63
CA ALA A 52 2.07 19.76 1.90
C ALA A 52 2.05 20.39 3.30
N PHE A 53 0.88 20.85 3.76
CA PHE A 53 0.72 21.41 5.09
C PHE A 53 1.11 20.48 6.25
N ILE A 54 1.14 19.15 6.00
CA ILE A 54 1.60 18.17 6.99
C ILE A 54 3.11 17.96 6.86
N TYR A 55 3.61 17.65 5.65
CA TYR A 55 4.99 17.20 5.51
C TYR A 55 6.01 18.33 5.31
N ASP A 56 5.59 19.53 4.92
CA ASP A 56 6.52 20.67 4.76
C ASP A 56 7.06 21.19 6.10
N GLN A 57 6.42 20.83 7.23
CA GLN A 57 6.94 21.15 8.57
C GLN A 57 8.14 20.29 8.99
N PHE A 58 8.41 19.19 8.29
CA PHE A 58 9.52 18.29 8.60
C PHE A 58 10.74 18.62 7.72
N ASP A 59 11.90 18.73 8.37
CA ASP A 59 13.15 18.95 7.63
C ASP A 59 13.60 17.66 6.94
N SER A 60 13.51 17.65 5.62
CA SER A 60 13.98 16.56 4.76
C SER A 60 15.44 16.75 4.31
N SER A 61 16.13 17.81 4.75
CA SER A 61 17.49 18.15 4.34
C SER A 61 18.55 17.82 5.38
N VAL A 62 18.16 17.29 6.54
CA VAL A 62 19.08 16.86 7.61
C VAL A 62 20.15 15.92 7.02
N GLN A 63 21.43 16.18 7.37
CA GLN A 63 22.60 15.46 6.85
C GLN A 63 22.79 15.52 5.33
N THR A 64 21.92 16.20 4.58
CA THR A 64 22.00 16.36 3.12
C THR A 64 22.01 15.04 2.32
N ASN A 65 21.43 13.98 2.86
CA ASN A 65 21.39 12.66 2.22
C ASN A 65 20.16 12.46 1.32
N THR A 66 19.07 13.20 1.56
CA THR A 66 17.86 13.08 0.76
C THR A 66 18.11 13.55 -0.67
N ILE A 67 17.82 12.68 -1.63
CA ILE A 67 17.83 13.05 -3.04
C ILE A 67 16.51 13.73 -3.34
N LYS A 68 16.57 15.05 -3.55
CA LYS A 68 15.44 15.85 -4.01
C LYS A 68 15.48 15.87 -5.52
N ALA A 69 14.50 15.26 -6.16
CA ALA A 69 14.27 15.46 -7.58
C ALA A 69 13.39 16.71 -7.78
N ASP A 70 13.52 17.37 -8.93
CA ASP A 70 12.60 18.42 -9.36
C ASP A 70 11.24 17.78 -9.64
N GLY A 71 10.39 17.77 -8.66
CA GLY A 71 9.15 17.00 -8.62
C GLY A 71 9.19 15.95 -7.51
N ARG A 72 8.03 15.40 -7.22
CA ARG A 72 7.87 14.43 -6.12
C ARG A 72 8.09 13.02 -6.65
N LEU A 73 8.98 12.30 -6.01
CA LEU A 73 9.14 10.87 -6.24
C LEU A 73 7.98 10.09 -5.60
N GLY A 74 7.62 8.96 -6.17
CA GLY A 74 6.69 8.00 -5.55
C GLY A 74 7.28 7.30 -4.31
N ALA A 75 8.60 7.40 -4.12
CA ALA A 75 9.35 6.88 -2.99
C ALA A 75 10.35 7.94 -2.49
N SER A 76 10.72 7.87 -1.21
CA SER A 76 11.86 8.63 -0.67
C SER A 76 13.16 7.96 -1.06
N VAL A 77 14.15 8.74 -1.49
CA VAL A 77 15.48 8.23 -1.86
C VAL A 77 16.56 8.93 -1.02
N ILE A 78 17.37 8.13 -0.34
CA ILE A 78 18.43 8.60 0.55
C ILE A 78 19.77 8.08 0.02
N ARG A 79 20.70 9.01 -0.20
CA ARG A 79 22.06 8.69 -0.63
C ARG A 79 22.89 8.11 0.52
N ILE A 80 23.70 7.10 0.20
CA ILE A 80 24.74 6.59 1.05
C ILE A 80 26.06 7.22 0.59
N LYS A 81 26.56 8.21 1.36
CA LYS A 81 27.74 9.02 0.95
C LYS A 81 29.02 8.21 0.81
N GLU A 82 29.14 7.15 1.59
CA GLU A 82 30.34 6.31 1.69
C GLU A 82 30.64 5.54 0.40
N ASN A 83 29.62 5.17 -0.36
CA ASN A 83 29.78 4.35 -1.55
C ASN A 83 29.04 4.87 -2.80
N GLY A 84 28.29 5.99 -2.66
CA GLY A 84 27.55 6.59 -3.75
C GLY A 84 26.24 5.89 -4.14
N ALA A 85 25.87 4.82 -3.45
CA ALA A 85 24.59 4.15 -3.62
C ALA A 85 23.44 4.95 -2.99
N SER A 86 22.21 4.48 -3.14
CA SER A 86 21.04 5.01 -2.45
C SER A 86 20.08 3.93 -2.01
N VAL A 87 19.31 4.24 -0.98
CA VAL A 87 18.17 3.45 -0.51
C VAL A 87 16.89 4.17 -0.87
N ALA A 88 16.00 3.47 -1.56
CA ALA A 88 14.65 3.95 -1.85
C ALA A 88 13.66 3.26 -0.91
N MET A 89 12.68 4.03 -0.42
CA MET A 89 11.64 3.54 0.48
C MET A 89 10.28 4.09 0.06
N ALA A 90 9.28 3.23 -0.01
CA ALA A 90 7.91 3.61 -0.31
C ALA A 90 6.93 2.98 0.67
N ILE A 91 5.90 3.73 1.03
CA ILE A 91 4.83 3.28 1.92
C ILE A 91 3.54 3.10 1.10
N GLU A 92 2.81 2.02 1.38
CA GLU A 92 1.51 1.76 0.81
C GLU A 92 0.55 1.19 1.87
N CYS A 93 -0.66 1.72 1.88
CA CYS A 93 -1.79 1.16 2.61
C CYS A 93 -3.09 1.59 1.92
N ASN A 94 -3.91 0.63 1.52
CA ASN A 94 -5.26 0.91 1.03
C ASN A 94 -6.28 0.10 1.82
N SER A 95 -6.75 0.65 2.94
CA SER A 95 -7.69 0.00 3.84
C SER A 95 -9.03 -0.34 3.17
N ARG A 96 -9.45 0.41 2.15
CA ARG A 96 -10.69 0.10 1.40
C ARG A 96 -10.55 -1.17 0.58
N LEU A 97 -9.41 -1.39 -0.08
CA LEU A 97 -9.16 -2.65 -0.80
C LEU A 97 -9.10 -3.83 0.17
N ASN A 98 -8.45 -3.64 1.33
CA ASN A 98 -8.40 -4.65 2.37
C ASN A 98 -9.76 -4.94 3.00
N TYR A 99 -10.67 -3.95 3.07
CA TYR A 99 -12.05 -4.16 3.49
C TYR A 99 -12.83 -5.01 2.48
N VAL A 100 -12.62 -4.77 1.17
CA VAL A 100 -13.28 -5.54 0.09
C VAL A 100 -12.75 -6.97 0.02
N ASN A 101 -11.44 -7.15 0.13
CA ASN A 101 -10.80 -8.47 0.19
C ASN A 101 -9.45 -8.35 0.92
N PRO A 102 -9.36 -8.80 2.18
CA PRO A 102 -8.14 -8.65 2.98
C PRO A 102 -6.90 -9.32 2.37
N LYS A 103 -7.06 -10.49 1.76
CA LYS A 103 -5.94 -11.22 1.13
C LYS A 103 -5.41 -10.46 -0.08
N ILE A 104 -6.28 -10.18 -1.04
CA ILE A 104 -5.89 -9.49 -2.29
C ILE A 104 -5.45 -8.05 -2.01
N GLY A 105 -6.16 -7.33 -1.12
CA GLY A 105 -5.80 -5.96 -0.75
C GLY A 105 -4.42 -5.83 -0.12
N ALA A 106 -4.05 -6.79 0.73
CA ALA A 106 -2.72 -6.84 1.34
C ALA A 106 -1.62 -7.20 0.31
N ALA A 107 -1.88 -8.14 -0.59
CA ALA A 107 -0.98 -8.46 -1.69
C ALA A 107 -0.75 -7.26 -2.62
N LEU A 108 -1.82 -6.52 -2.96
CA LEU A 108 -1.74 -5.28 -3.73
C LEU A 108 -0.92 -4.19 -3.03
N ALA A 109 -0.97 -4.11 -1.70
CA ALA A 109 -0.14 -3.17 -0.95
C ALA A 109 1.36 -3.49 -1.09
N VAL A 110 1.74 -4.77 -1.02
CA VAL A 110 3.13 -5.21 -1.25
C VAL A 110 3.59 -4.84 -2.67
N ALA A 111 2.80 -5.21 -3.69
CA ALA A 111 3.13 -4.93 -5.08
C ALA A 111 3.21 -3.43 -5.37
N SER A 112 2.26 -2.64 -4.88
CA SER A 112 2.24 -1.20 -5.10
C SER A 112 3.41 -0.49 -4.42
N ALA A 113 3.79 -0.89 -3.21
CA ALA A 113 4.97 -0.35 -2.52
C ALA A 113 6.26 -0.68 -3.30
N GLY A 114 6.41 -1.92 -3.77
CA GLY A 114 7.54 -2.34 -4.61
C GLY A 114 7.60 -1.56 -5.93
N ARG A 115 6.47 -1.40 -6.60
CA ARG A 115 6.37 -0.62 -7.85
C ARG A 115 6.81 0.83 -7.67
N LYS A 116 6.42 1.49 -6.57
CA LYS A 116 6.88 2.84 -6.23
C LYS A 116 8.39 2.92 -6.06
N VAL A 117 9.00 1.91 -5.43
CA VAL A 117 10.46 1.79 -5.30
C VAL A 117 11.09 1.59 -6.69
N ALA A 118 10.58 0.67 -7.52
CA ALA A 118 11.07 0.42 -8.87
C ALA A 118 11.01 1.67 -9.76
N CYS A 119 9.97 2.50 -9.62
CA CYS A 119 9.85 3.78 -10.35
C CYS A 119 10.97 4.79 -10.05
N THR A 120 11.74 4.62 -8.99
CA THR A 120 12.95 5.44 -8.73
C THR A 120 14.20 4.90 -9.41
N GLY A 121 14.13 3.74 -10.05
CA GLY A 121 15.27 2.99 -10.60
C GLY A 121 15.90 2.03 -9.59
N ALA A 122 15.41 1.98 -8.35
CA ALA A 122 15.90 1.07 -7.33
C ALA A 122 15.25 -0.31 -7.48
N LYS A 123 16.02 -1.35 -7.17
CA LYS A 123 15.49 -2.73 -7.11
C LYS A 123 14.83 -2.96 -5.75
N PRO A 124 13.52 -3.29 -5.68
CA PRO A 124 12.88 -3.72 -4.43
C PRO A 124 13.56 -4.98 -3.88
N LEU A 125 13.87 -5.00 -2.57
CA LEU A 125 14.62 -6.07 -1.93
C LEU A 125 13.89 -6.71 -0.75
N ALA A 126 13.15 -5.92 0.00
CA ALA A 126 12.50 -6.38 1.23
C ALA A 126 11.34 -5.48 1.59
N ILE A 127 10.49 -5.97 2.51
CA ILE A 127 9.45 -5.16 3.11
C ILE A 127 9.56 -5.14 4.64
N SER A 128 9.01 -4.08 5.22
CA SER A 128 8.57 -4.02 6.61
C SER A 128 7.07 -3.79 6.65
N ASP A 129 6.37 -4.38 7.60
CA ASP A 129 4.94 -4.16 7.77
C ASP A 129 4.58 -3.44 9.06
N CYS A 130 3.41 -2.79 9.07
CA CYS A 130 2.76 -2.24 10.24
C CYS A 130 1.28 -2.63 10.16
N LEU A 131 0.92 -3.71 10.83
CA LEU A 131 -0.39 -4.33 10.73
C LEU A 131 -1.34 -3.71 11.75
N ASN A 132 -2.40 -3.05 11.27
CA ASN A 132 -3.39 -2.39 12.13
C ASN A 132 -4.76 -3.00 11.89
N TYR A 133 -5.34 -3.61 12.94
CA TYR A 133 -6.63 -4.30 12.91
C TYR A 133 -7.43 -4.00 14.18
N GLY A 134 -8.72 -4.28 14.13
CA GLY A 134 -9.62 -4.14 15.27
C GLY A 134 -9.37 -5.19 16.36
N ASN A 135 -10.42 -5.52 17.10
CA ASN A 135 -10.35 -6.45 18.23
C ASN A 135 -10.22 -7.91 17.74
N PRO A 136 -9.10 -8.60 18.00
CA PRO A 136 -8.87 -9.97 17.53
C PRO A 136 -9.71 -11.03 18.29
N GLN A 137 -10.46 -10.64 19.31
CA GLN A 137 -11.45 -11.51 19.96
C GLN A 137 -12.73 -11.64 19.11
N ASN A 138 -12.96 -10.69 18.18
CA ASN A 138 -13.99 -10.82 17.16
C ASN A 138 -13.50 -11.78 16.07
N PRO A 139 -14.17 -12.94 15.83
CA PRO A 139 -13.75 -13.91 14.83
C PRO A 139 -13.66 -13.35 13.40
N GLU A 140 -14.49 -12.38 13.04
CA GLU A 140 -14.47 -11.74 11.73
C GLU A 140 -13.23 -10.87 11.56
N VAL A 141 -12.84 -10.10 12.59
CA VAL A 141 -11.60 -9.31 12.59
C VAL A 141 -10.37 -10.22 12.55
N MET A 142 -10.39 -11.31 13.31
CA MET A 142 -9.29 -12.28 13.30
C MET A 142 -9.15 -12.96 11.94
N TRP A 143 -10.26 -13.22 11.26
CA TRP A 143 -10.24 -13.72 9.87
C TRP A 143 -9.63 -12.71 8.92
N GLN A 144 -10.01 -11.44 8.99
CA GLN A 144 -9.42 -10.37 8.16
C GLN A 144 -7.91 -10.28 8.36
N PHE A 145 -7.45 -10.35 9.61
CA PHE A 145 -6.03 -10.35 9.96
C PHE A 145 -5.30 -11.56 9.35
N ALA A 146 -5.82 -12.76 9.52
CA ALA A 146 -5.24 -13.99 8.97
C ALA A 146 -5.16 -13.95 7.44
N GLN A 147 -6.22 -13.48 6.76
CA GLN A 147 -6.24 -13.32 5.31
C GLN A 147 -5.25 -12.25 4.83
N GLY A 148 -5.12 -11.14 5.55
CA GLY A 148 -4.12 -10.11 5.26
C GLY A 148 -2.69 -10.64 5.34
N CYS A 149 -2.37 -11.39 6.40
CA CYS A 149 -1.07 -12.03 6.54
C CYS A 149 -0.79 -13.05 5.42
N GLU A 150 -1.80 -13.84 5.00
CA GLU A 150 -1.65 -14.78 3.90
C GLU A 150 -1.39 -14.05 2.57
N GLY A 151 -2.07 -12.93 2.32
CA GLY A 151 -1.82 -12.10 1.13
C GLY A 151 -0.41 -11.51 1.10
N ILE A 152 0.08 -11.00 2.23
CA ILE A 152 1.47 -10.49 2.35
C ILE A 152 2.47 -11.63 2.09
N LYS A 153 2.29 -12.78 2.74
CA LYS A 153 3.16 -13.95 2.59
C LYS A 153 3.26 -14.40 1.13
N GLU A 154 2.12 -14.54 0.46
CA GLU A 154 2.06 -14.94 -0.94
C GLU A 154 2.76 -13.92 -1.85
N ALA A 155 2.44 -12.64 -1.71
CA ALA A 155 3.05 -11.58 -2.51
C ALA A 155 4.57 -11.48 -2.26
N CYS A 156 5.02 -11.55 -1.02
CA CYS A 156 6.45 -11.52 -0.69
C CYS A 156 7.23 -12.69 -1.29
N LYS A 157 6.61 -13.88 -1.32
CA LYS A 157 7.20 -15.06 -1.94
C LYS A 157 7.32 -14.92 -3.45
N GLU A 158 6.23 -14.54 -4.11
CA GLU A 158 6.17 -14.45 -5.58
C GLU A 158 6.98 -13.26 -6.12
N LEU A 159 7.03 -12.14 -5.39
CA LEU A 159 7.78 -10.92 -5.75
C LEU A 159 9.23 -10.92 -5.20
N ASN A 160 9.62 -11.97 -4.48
CA ASN A 160 10.95 -12.11 -3.90
C ASN A 160 11.37 -10.92 -3.00
N THR A 161 10.44 -10.45 -2.17
CA THR A 161 10.64 -9.33 -1.23
C THR A 161 10.27 -9.77 0.19
N PRO A 162 11.18 -10.45 0.92
CA PRO A 162 10.88 -11.00 2.25
C PRO A 162 10.53 -9.91 3.26
N VAL A 163 9.69 -10.27 4.24
CA VAL A 163 9.45 -9.45 5.43
C VAL A 163 10.67 -9.52 6.34
N VAL A 164 11.30 -8.38 6.59
CA VAL A 164 12.52 -8.29 7.44
C VAL A 164 12.26 -7.62 8.78
N SER A 165 11.12 -6.94 8.92
CA SER A 165 10.72 -6.22 10.13
C SER A 165 9.21 -6.00 10.11
N GLY A 166 8.63 -5.71 11.26
CA GLY A 166 7.23 -5.34 11.34
C GLY A 166 6.72 -5.18 12.76
N ASN A 167 5.48 -4.68 12.87
CA ASN A 167 4.74 -4.65 14.12
C ASN A 167 3.25 -4.93 13.89
N VAL A 168 2.57 -5.31 14.95
CA VAL A 168 1.13 -5.51 14.98
C VAL A 168 0.51 -4.60 16.03
N SER A 169 -0.54 -3.86 15.63
CA SER A 169 -1.41 -3.10 16.50
C SER A 169 -2.83 -3.65 16.39
N LEU A 170 -3.37 -4.14 17.48
CA LEU A 170 -4.71 -4.73 17.59
C LEU A 170 -5.59 -3.88 18.51
N TYR A 171 -6.87 -4.22 18.58
CA TYR A 171 -7.88 -3.47 19.36
C TYR A 171 -8.08 -2.01 18.90
N ASN A 172 -7.81 -1.73 17.61
CA ASN A 172 -8.05 -0.41 17.04
C ASN A 172 -9.54 -0.26 16.73
N GLU A 173 -10.29 0.21 17.70
CA GLU A 173 -11.74 0.41 17.61
C GLU A 173 -12.20 1.58 18.47
N THR A 174 -13.32 2.17 18.11
CA THR A 174 -13.98 3.21 18.88
C THR A 174 -15.45 2.85 19.00
N GLU A 175 -15.97 2.82 20.22
CA GLU A 175 -17.38 2.48 20.53
C GLU A 175 -17.84 1.17 19.88
N GLY A 176 -16.97 0.15 19.87
CA GLY A 176 -17.24 -1.16 19.28
C GLY A 176 -17.18 -1.21 17.76
N VAL A 177 -16.79 -0.11 17.08
CA VAL A 177 -16.59 -0.06 15.63
C VAL A 177 -15.10 -0.20 15.35
N SER A 178 -14.72 -1.31 14.72
CA SER A 178 -13.33 -1.56 14.29
C SER A 178 -12.94 -0.65 13.12
N ILE A 179 -11.66 -0.29 13.07
CA ILE A 179 -11.09 0.31 11.85
C ILE A 179 -11.18 -0.67 10.68
N TYR A 180 -11.07 -0.17 9.47
CA TYR A 180 -10.84 -1.03 8.31
C TYR A 180 -9.50 -1.76 8.45
N PRO A 181 -9.38 -3.01 7.95
CA PRO A 181 -8.11 -3.73 7.92
C PRO A 181 -7.03 -2.88 7.23
N SER A 182 -5.97 -2.53 7.93
CA SER A 182 -4.97 -1.57 7.46
C SER A 182 -3.55 -2.12 7.60
N PRO A 183 -3.17 -3.14 6.80
CA PRO A 183 -1.78 -3.54 6.66
C PRO A 183 -1.03 -2.47 5.89
N THR A 184 -0.14 -1.76 6.57
CA THR A 184 0.73 -0.74 5.98
C THR A 184 2.06 -1.38 5.63
N ILE A 185 2.44 -1.32 4.38
CA ILE A 185 3.65 -1.95 3.84
C ILE A 185 4.68 -0.86 3.50
N VAL A 186 5.90 -1.04 3.97
CA VAL A 186 7.07 -0.28 3.54
C VAL A 186 7.92 -1.18 2.68
N SER A 187 8.10 -0.86 1.40
CA SER A 187 9.09 -1.52 0.55
C SER A 187 10.41 -0.76 0.59
N VAL A 188 11.51 -1.50 0.65
CA VAL A 188 12.87 -0.96 0.63
C VAL A 188 13.61 -1.54 -0.56
N GLY A 189 14.33 -0.68 -1.28
CA GLY A 189 15.16 -1.09 -2.41
C GLY A 189 16.48 -0.33 -2.45
N VAL A 190 17.38 -0.79 -3.29
CA VAL A 190 18.71 -0.20 -3.46
C VAL A 190 18.96 0.15 -4.92
N LEU A 191 19.59 1.29 -5.11
CA LEU A 191 20.14 1.74 -6.38
C LEU A 191 21.64 1.95 -6.21
N GLU A 192 22.47 1.27 -7.01
CA GLU A 192 23.93 1.26 -6.88
C GLU A 192 24.58 2.64 -7.11
N ASP A 193 23.97 3.47 -7.94
CA ASP A 193 24.43 4.82 -8.24
C ASP A 193 23.29 5.82 -8.00
N ALA A 194 23.42 6.59 -6.94
CA ALA A 194 22.44 7.60 -6.55
C ALA A 194 22.13 8.65 -7.66
N ASN A 195 23.07 8.89 -8.58
CA ASN A 195 22.91 9.84 -9.69
C ASN A 195 21.96 9.31 -10.77
N LYS A 196 21.65 8.01 -10.78
CA LYS A 196 20.71 7.37 -11.69
C LYS A 196 19.27 7.35 -11.15
N THR A 197 19.00 8.03 -10.05
CA THR A 197 17.63 8.13 -9.51
C THR A 197 16.70 8.76 -10.54
N LEU A 198 15.64 8.03 -10.89
CA LEU A 198 14.62 8.52 -11.82
C LEU A 198 13.73 9.56 -11.14
N LYS A 199 13.32 10.57 -11.90
CA LYS A 199 12.46 11.65 -11.44
C LYS A 199 11.00 11.39 -11.85
N ALA A 200 10.06 11.98 -11.13
CA ALA A 200 8.64 11.89 -11.47
C ALA A 200 8.18 12.94 -12.50
N SER A 201 9.06 13.87 -12.88
CA SER A 201 8.79 14.94 -13.85
C SER A 201 9.37 14.64 -15.22
N PHE A 202 8.72 15.17 -16.27
CA PHE A 202 9.30 15.19 -17.60
C PHE A 202 10.41 16.24 -17.66
N GLU A 203 11.62 15.83 -18.03
CA GLU A 203 12.80 16.71 -18.04
C GLU A 203 13.03 17.41 -19.38
N LYS A 204 12.39 16.95 -20.44
CA LYS A 204 12.56 17.46 -21.81
C LYS A 204 11.21 17.53 -22.51
N GLU A 205 11.11 18.46 -23.46
CA GLU A 205 9.99 18.51 -24.38
C GLU A 205 10.08 17.41 -25.45
N ASN A 206 8.96 17.09 -26.06
CA ASN A 206 8.85 16.12 -27.16
C ASN A 206 9.27 14.69 -26.80
N LEU A 207 9.11 14.28 -25.53
CA LEU A 207 9.28 12.91 -25.12
C LEU A 207 8.04 12.07 -25.44
N SER A 208 8.24 10.82 -25.85
CA SER A 208 7.15 9.86 -25.95
C SER A 208 6.69 9.40 -24.56
N VAL A 209 5.38 9.32 -24.37
CA VAL A 209 4.77 8.84 -23.13
C VAL A 209 4.23 7.44 -23.35
N TYR A 210 4.63 6.51 -22.52
CA TYR A 210 4.20 5.11 -22.57
C TYR A 210 3.43 4.74 -21.29
N LEU A 211 2.35 3.97 -21.47
CA LEU A 211 1.66 3.30 -20.37
C LEU A 211 2.20 1.88 -20.28
N LEU A 212 2.76 1.51 -19.14
CA LEU A 212 3.22 0.15 -18.86
C LEU A 212 2.14 -0.62 -18.09
N GLY A 213 1.79 -1.81 -18.58
CA GLY A 213 0.73 -2.65 -18.04
C GLY A 213 -0.64 -2.37 -18.64
N GLU A 214 -1.66 -3.07 -18.11
CA GLU A 214 -3.04 -2.96 -18.56
C GLU A 214 -3.90 -2.22 -17.51
N SER A 215 -4.82 -1.39 -17.98
CA SER A 215 -5.86 -0.78 -17.13
C SER A 215 -7.17 -1.56 -17.32
N LEU A 216 -7.65 -2.16 -16.24
CA LEU A 216 -8.85 -2.98 -16.26
C LEU A 216 -10.13 -2.18 -16.00
N GLY A 217 -10.04 -0.88 -15.72
CA GLY A 217 -11.18 -0.02 -15.45
C GLY A 217 -12.00 -0.42 -14.22
N GLU A 218 -11.35 -0.95 -13.19
CA GLU A 218 -12.02 -1.44 -11.98
C GLU A 218 -12.25 -0.33 -10.96
N PHE A 219 -13.46 -0.27 -10.42
CA PHE A 219 -13.87 0.71 -9.42
C PHE A 219 -14.05 0.12 -8.01
N SER A 220 -13.91 -1.20 -7.84
CA SER A 220 -14.07 -1.88 -6.55
C SER A 220 -13.13 -1.30 -5.49
N GLY A 221 -13.68 -0.89 -4.35
CA GLY A 221 -12.92 -0.27 -3.26
C GLY A 221 -12.28 1.07 -3.60
N SER A 222 -12.55 1.65 -4.78
CA SER A 222 -11.94 2.90 -5.23
C SER A 222 -12.43 4.13 -4.47
N MET A 223 -11.67 5.22 -4.53
CA MET A 223 -12.09 6.51 -4.02
C MET A 223 -13.25 7.09 -4.83
N VAL A 224 -13.32 6.79 -6.13
CA VAL A 224 -14.46 7.18 -7.00
C VAL A 224 -15.76 6.64 -6.44
N MET A 225 -15.83 5.34 -6.15
CA MET A 225 -17.00 4.71 -5.53
C MET A 225 -17.32 5.34 -4.16
N LYS A 226 -16.29 5.57 -3.33
CA LYS A 226 -16.47 6.18 -2.01
C LYS A 226 -17.04 7.60 -2.08
N ILE A 227 -16.60 8.40 -3.04
CA ILE A 227 -17.08 9.77 -3.23
C ILE A 227 -18.52 9.77 -3.73
N GLN A 228 -18.79 9.00 -4.79
CA GLN A 228 -20.06 9.02 -5.49
C GLN A 228 -21.18 8.29 -4.73
N ASP A 229 -20.89 7.09 -4.22
CA ASP A 229 -21.90 6.20 -3.62
C ASP A 229 -21.83 6.13 -2.10
N LYS A 230 -20.84 6.77 -1.49
CA LYS A 230 -20.56 6.70 -0.03
C LYS A 230 -20.36 5.26 0.47
N LYS A 231 -19.99 4.35 -0.42
CA LYS A 231 -19.80 2.92 -0.17
C LYS A 231 -18.37 2.47 -0.45
N VAL A 232 -18.01 1.36 0.16
CA VAL A 232 -16.80 0.59 -0.15
C VAL A 232 -17.28 -0.83 -0.45
N SER A 233 -17.27 -1.21 -1.71
CA SER A 233 -17.92 -2.43 -2.20
C SER A 233 -17.19 -2.97 -3.44
N GLY A 234 -17.66 -4.10 -3.95
CA GLY A 234 -17.16 -4.75 -5.16
C GLY A 234 -16.33 -5.98 -4.87
N SER A 235 -15.60 -6.43 -5.87
CA SER A 235 -14.66 -7.56 -5.78
C SER A 235 -13.34 -7.18 -6.40
N LEU A 236 -12.24 -7.74 -5.89
CA LEU A 236 -10.90 -7.53 -6.43
C LEU A 236 -10.47 -8.75 -7.25
N LYS A 237 -9.73 -8.52 -8.31
CA LYS A 237 -9.04 -9.58 -9.05
C LYS A 237 -7.72 -9.92 -8.37
N GLU A 238 -7.33 -11.17 -8.48
CA GLU A 238 -6.01 -11.62 -8.07
C GLU A 238 -4.91 -10.91 -8.87
N LEU A 239 -3.78 -10.69 -8.22
CA LEU A 239 -2.61 -10.07 -8.85
C LEU A 239 -1.89 -11.09 -9.74
N ASP A 240 -1.57 -10.69 -10.96
CA ASP A 240 -0.62 -11.42 -11.78
C ASP A 240 0.81 -11.09 -11.35
N TYR A 241 1.37 -11.89 -10.46
CA TYR A 241 2.71 -11.66 -9.90
C TYR A 241 3.81 -11.70 -10.96
N LYS A 242 3.64 -12.47 -12.04
CA LYS A 242 4.63 -12.53 -13.13
C LYS A 242 4.64 -11.24 -13.92
N ALA A 243 3.45 -10.74 -14.28
CA ALA A 243 3.32 -9.46 -14.94
C ALA A 243 3.84 -8.31 -14.05
N GLU A 244 3.53 -8.33 -12.75
CA GLU A 244 4.00 -7.33 -11.80
C GLU A 244 5.54 -7.34 -11.69
N LEU A 245 6.15 -8.51 -11.54
CA LEU A 245 7.61 -8.63 -11.43
C LEU A 245 8.34 -8.20 -12.72
N ALA A 246 7.70 -8.39 -13.88
CA ALA A 246 8.22 -7.94 -15.16
C ALA A 246 8.18 -6.41 -15.34
N LEU A 247 7.36 -5.71 -14.56
CA LEU A 247 7.27 -4.25 -14.55
C LEU A 247 8.32 -3.60 -13.62
N TRP A 248 8.89 -4.36 -12.68
CA TRP A 248 9.91 -3.87 -11.74
C TRP A 248 11.31 -3.91 -12.38
#